data_b3edc28b3ea1af224608341c7f09f928
#
_entry.id   b3edc28b3ea1af224608341c7f09f928
#
_cell.length_a   1.000
_cell.length_b   1.000
_cell.length_c   1.000
_cell.angle_alpha   90.00
_cell.angle_beta   90.00
_cell.angle_gamma   90.00
#
_symmetry.space_group_name_H-M   'P 1'
#
loop_
_entity.id
_entity.type
_entity.pdbx_description
1 polymer ?
#
loop_
_entity_poly.entity_id
_entity_poly.type
_entity_poly.pdbx_seq_one_letter_code
_entity_poly.pdbx_strand_id
1 'polypeptide(L)'
;RNLQIIGNVPQVRRESNFGEYAEEAVIIEEPVKPKRVNHFIEANSVEVTLDHLKNDNVIPVFSKDNELTISHPQFIETVWEAANSFYSGEQIEQPDIRCSHVVKGRRPESINKPKNLLTEADTTQYYERCAFAIDIPSIYENVSGNRLNLSIVGVRALNRENLATKKSPELFRLAVSFKNTVCCNMCVFTDGYKDDIKVMSTKELFRATLELLNNFNTAKNIHLLQTLGNSYLTEHQFCQLLGRMRFYQSLPQGYQKDIPRMLFTDTQV
;
A
#
# COMPACT_ATOMS: atom_id res chain seq x y z
N ARG A 1 -32.15 19.98 4.09
CA ARG A 1 -31.08 21.00 4.07
C ARG A 1 -29.89 20.40 3.33
N ASN A 2 -29.60 20.96 2.16
CA ASN A 2 -28.48 20.56 1.32
C ASN A 2 -27.18 21.09 1.94
N LEU A 3 -26.25 20.21 2.23
CA LEU A 3 -24.87 20.56 2.53
C LEU A 3 -24.18 20.90 1.21
N GLN A 4 -23.98 22.20 0.96
CA GLN A 4 -23.11 22.67 -0.10
C GLN A 4 -21.65 22.54 0.37
N ILE A 5 -20.88 21.76 -0.35
CA ILE A 5 -19.43 21.75 -0.22
C ILE A 5 -18.92 23.02 -0.91
N ILE A 6 -18.45 23.97 -0.10
CA ILE A 6 -17.84 25.20 -0.59
C ILE A 6 -16.39 24.87 -0.97
N GLY A 7 -16.15 24.62 -2.24
CA GLY A 7 -14.81 24.64 -2.80
C GLY A 7 -14.34 26.08 -2.97
N ASN A 8 -13.21 26.44 -2.36
CA ASN A 8 -12.54 27.71 -2.58
C ASN A 8 -12.05 27.83 -4.03
N VAL A 9 -12.75 28.60 -4.83
CA VAL A 9 -12.30 29.05 -6.15
C VAL A 9 -11.56 30.37 -5.96
N PRO A 10 -10.29 30.50 -6.41
CA PRO A 10 -9.62 31.80 -6.36
C PRO A 10 -10.30 32.79 -7.28
N GLN A 11 -10.73 33.91 -6.74
CA GLN A 11 -11.25 35.03 -7.52
C GLN A 11 -10.12 35.75 -8.26
N VAL A 12 -10.16 35.70 -9.57
CA VAL A 12 -9.28 36.53 -10.42
C VAL A 12 -9.86 37.94 -10.42
N ARG A 13 -9.17 38.88 -9.79
CA ARG A 13 -9.41 40.32 -9.98
C ARG A 13 -8.93 40.73 -11.38
N ARG A 14 -9.83 41.20 -12.21
CA ARG A 14 -9.50 41.94 -13.44
C ARG A 14 -9.26 43.39 -13.07
N GLU A 15 -8.04 43.85 -13.18
CA GLU A 15 -7.73 45.27 -13.32
C GLU A 15 -7.30 45.50 -14.77
N SER A 16 -8.07 46.37 -15.44
CA SER A 16 -7.75 46.89 -16.75
C SER A 16 -6.78 48.06 -16.62
N ASN A 17 -5.58 47.96 -17.20
CA ASN A 17 -4.84 49.15 -17.63
C ASN A 17 -4.18 48.89 -18.98
N PHE A 18 -4.51 49.77 -19.91
CA PHE A 18 -3.90 49.94 -21.21
C PHE A 18 -2.54 50.58 -21.03
N GLY A 19 -1.51 50.07 -21.72
CA GLY A 19 -0.29 50.79 -21.97
C GLY A 19 0.95 49.94 -22.21
N GLU A 20 1.47 50.11 -23.42
CA GLU A 20 2.84 49.83 -23.86
C GLU A 20 3.27 48.40 -24.18
N TYR A 21 3.59 48.22 -25.48
CA TYR A 21 4.21 47.03 -26.06
C TYR A 21 5.66 46.91 -25.60
N ALA A 22 5.93 45.90 -24.77
CA ALA A 22 7.24 45.31 -24.62
C ALA A 22 7.10 43.83 -25.04
N GLU A 23 7.92 43.42 -26.00
CA GLU A 23 8.04 41.99 -26.36
C GLU A 23 8.59 41.21 -25.14
N GLU A 24 7.69 40.68 -24.33
CA GLU A 24 8.06 39.72 -23.29
C GLU A 24 8.24 38.34 -23.92
N ALA A 25 9.46 37.83 -23.77
CA ALA A 25 9.79 36.46 -24.09
C ALA A 25 8.82 35.54 -23.36
N VAL A 26 8.01 34.78 -24.10
CA VAL A 26 7.15 33.75 -23.55
C VAL A 26 8.06 32.65 -22.98
N ILE A 27 8.29 32.69 -21.68
CA ILE A 27 8.87 31.56 -20.95
C ILE A 27 7.79 30.47 -20.97
N ILE A 28 7.95 29.49 -21.83
CA ILE A 28 7.16 28.25 -21.78
C ILE A 28 7.64 27.52 -20.52
N GLU A 29 6.95 27.76 -19.42
CA GLU A 29 7.10 26.89 -18.25
C GLU A 29 6.67 25.49 -18.66
N GLU A 30 7.61 24.55 -18.66
CA GLU A 30 7.27 23.14 -18.79
C GLU A 30 6.21 22.81 -17.73
N PRO A 31 5.14 22.09 -18.09
CA PRO A 31 4.11 21.74 -17.14
C PRO A 31 4.75 20.95 -15.99
N VAL A 32 4.84 21.61 -14.82
CA VAL A 32 5.28 20.96 -13.59
C VAL A 32 4.34 19.76 -13.40
N LYS A 33 4.86 18.55 -13.61
CA LYS A 33 4.12 17.33 -13.31
C LYS A 33 3.63 17.46 -11.88
N PRO A 34 2.32 17.38 -11.61
CA PRO A 34 1.82 17.50 -10.26
C PRO A 34 2.52 16.44 -9.42
N LYS A 35 3.30 16.86 -8.41
CA LYS A 35 3.78 15.95 -7.39
C LYS A 35 2.55 15.22 -6.89
N ARG A 36 2.54 13.88 -6.94
CA ARG A 36 1.47 13.09 -6.37
C ARG A 36 1.31 13.54 -4.92
N VAL A 37 0.24 14.25 -4.63
CA VAL A 37 -0.04 14.79 -3.29
C VAL A 37 -0.63 13.67 -2.41
N ASN A 38 -1.18 12.61 -3.02
CA ASN A 38 -1.83 11.52 -2.32
C ASN A 38 -0.95 10.27 -2.34
N HIS A 39 -0.39 9.94 -1.21
CA HIS A 39 0.28 8.67 -0.97
C HIS A 39 -0.76 7.54 -0.92
N PHE A 40 -0.40 6.33 -1.37
CA PHE A 40 -1.30 5.17 -1.30
C PHE A 40 -1.58 4.71 0.16
N ILE A 41 -0.78 5.15 1.13
CA ILE A 41 -0.98 4.95 2.56
C ILE A 41 -0.78 6.29 3.28
N GLU A 42 -1.81 6.76 3.95
CA GLU A 42 -1.76 7.86 4.91
C GLU A 42 -1.47 7.29 6.30
N ALA A 43 -0.22 7.09 6.61
CA ALA A 43 0.24 6.58 7.90
C ALA A 43 1.57 7.26 8.27
N ASN A 44 2.04 7.05 9.48
CA ASN A 44 3.37 7.48 9.91
C ASN A 44 4.43 6.61 9.19
N SER A 45 4.65 6.88 7.92
CA SER A 45 5.57 6.16 7.04
C SER A 45 6.33 7.16 6.17
N VAL A 46 7.47 6.75 5.66
CA VAL A 46 8.30 7.51 4.73
C VAL A 46 8.33 6.83 3.37
N GLU A 47 8.35 7.63 2.32
CA GLU A 47 8.59 7.15 0.97
C GLU A 47 10.06 6.77 0.84
N VAL A 48 10.34 5.61 0.27
CA VAL A 48 11.68 5.10 0.04
C VAL A 48 11.82 4.54 -1.37
N THR A 49 13.03 4.60 -1.91
CA THR A 49 13.32 4.00 -3.20
C THR A 49 13.75 2.54 -3.04
N LEU A 50 13.57 1.75 -4.10
CA LEU A 50 14.03 0.36 -4.12
C LEU A 50 15.55 0.26 -3.95
N ASP A 51 16.30 1.21 -4.54
CA ASP A 51 17.75 1.28 -4.41
C ASP A 51 18.20 1.57 -2.98
N HIS A 52 17.47 2.45 -2.26
CA HIS A 52 17.73 2.68 -0.84
C HIS A 52 17.53 1.40 -0.02
N LEU A 53 16.46 0.64 -0.29
CA LEU A 53 16.23 -0.64 0.38
C LEU A 53 17.29 -1.70 0.07
N LYS A 54 17.88 -1.68 -1.13
CA LYS A 54 18.92 -2.64 -1.52
C LYS A 54 20.28 -2.31 -0.90
N ASN A 55 20.64 -1.03 -0.90
CA ASN A 55 22.00 -0.61 -0.59
C ASN A 55 22.20 -0.22 0.87
N ASP A 56 21.19 0.43 1.47
CA ASP A 56 21.32 1.05 2.80
C ASP A 56 20.61 0.28 3.90
N ASN A 57 19.70 -0.64 3.56
CA ASN A 57 18.86 -1.38 4.51
C ASN A 57 19.12 -2.88 4.42
N VAL A 58 20.21 -3.30 5.05
CA VAL A 58 20.53 -4.73 5.14
C VAL A 58 19.77 -5.34 6.32
N ILE A 59 18.94 -6.36 6.04
CA ILE A 59 18.24 -7.06 7.11
C ILE A 59 19.25 -7.78 8.01
N PRO A 60 19.25 -7.50 9.33
CA PRO A 60 20.10 -8.21 10.26
C PRO A 60 19.67 -9.68 10.37
N VAL A 61 20.59 -10.55 10.75
CA VAL A 61 20.28 -11.92 11.10
C VAL A 61 19.50 -11.93 12.40
N PHE A 62 18.26 -12.36 12.38
CA PHE A 62 17.38 -12.40 13.55
C PHE A 62 17.56 -13.67 14.40
N SER A 63 18.11 -14.74 13.83
CA SER A 63 18.35 -16.00 14.53
C SER A 63 19.83 -16.39 14.49
N LYS A 64 20.22 -17.31 15.40
CA LYS A 64 21.55 -17.90 15.41
C LYS A 64 21.83 -18.83 14.22
N ASP A 65 20.88 -18.98 13.32
CA ASP A 65 20.84 -20.06 12.33
C ASP A 65 21.35 -19.69 10.96
N ASN A 66 21.78 -18.47 10.72
CA ASN A 66 22.31 -18.02 9.42
C ASN A 66 21.36 -18.25 8.21
N GLU A 67 20.09 -18.54 8.43
CA GLU A 67 19.12 -18.62 7.34
C GLU A 67 18.80 -17.21 6.87
N LEU A 68 18.88 -17.00 5.57
CA LEU A 68 18.58 -15.70 4.95
C LEU A 68 17.08 -15.46 4.93
N THR A 69 16.66 -14.41 5.61
CA THR A 69 15.31 -13.88 5.52
C THR A 69 15.11 -13.21 4.17
N ILE A 70 13.97 -13.42 3.53
CA ILE A 70 13.59 -12.69 2.31
C ILE A 70 13.58 -11.19 2.66
N SER A 71 14.35 -10.39 1.97
CA SER A 71 14.42 -8.94 2.22
C SER A 71 13.20 -8.21 1.68
N HIS A 72 12.96 -6.97 2.14
CA HIS A 72 11.91 -6.12 1.55
C HIS A 72 12.11 -5.92 0.04
N PRO A 73 13.32 -5.57 -0.47
CA PRO A 73 13.53 -5.46 -1.90
C PRO A 73 13.24 -6.79 -2.65
N GLN A 74 13.66 -7.94 -2.12
CA GLN A 74 13.35 -9.23 -2.73
C GLN A 74 11.84 -9.49 -2.77
N PHE A 75 11.10 -9.13 -1.74
CA PHE A 75 9.64 -9.21 -1.74
C PHE A 75 9.03 -8.36 -2.85
N ILE A 76 9.42 -7.09 -2.93
CA ILE A 76 8.91 -6.14 -3.92
C ILE A 76 9.25 -6.60 -5.33
N GLU A 77 10.51 -6.97 -5.59
CA GLU A 77 10.98 -7.42 -6.91
C GLU A 77 10.27 -8.70 -7.36
N THR A 78 10.09 -9.65 -6.44
CA THR A 78 9.41 -10.92 -6.75
C THR A 78 7.95 -10.67 -7.16
N VAL A 79 7.24 -9.79 -6.46
CA VAL A 79 5.85 -9.46 -6.82
C VAL A 79 5.79 -8.67 -8.12
N TRP A 80 6.73 -7.73 -8.32
CA TRP A 80 6.81 -6.95 -9.55
C TRP A 80 7.14 -7.82 -10.77
N GLU A 81 8.07 -8.77 -10.62
CA GLU A 81 8.40 -9.75 -11.65
C GLU A 81 7.19 -10.64 -11.99
N ALA A 82 6.46 -11.11 -10.97
CA ALA A 82 5.24 -11.88 -11.17
C ALA A 82 4.16 -11.08 -11.91
N ALA A 83 4.00 -9.79 -11.56
CA ALA A 83 3.07 -8.90 -12.25
C ALA A 83 3.45 -8.69 -13.71
N ASN A 84 4.73 -8.41 -14.00
CA ASN A 84 5.24 -8.27 -15.38
C ASN A 84 5.09 -9.56 -16.20
N SER A 85 5.28 -10.72 -15.57
CA SER A 85 5.10 -12.01 -16.22
C SER A 85 3.63 -12.31 -16.54
N PHE A 86 2.73 -11.99 -15.59
CA PHE A 86 1.30 -12.26 -15.72
C PHE A 86 0.60 -11.29 -16.68
N TYR A 87 0.88 -10.00 -16.54
CA TYR A 87 0.32 -8.94 -17.39
C TYR A 87 1.29 -8.53 -18.50
N SER A 88 1.85 -9.52 -19.19
CA SER A 88 2.79 -9.28 -20.28
C SER A 88 2.18 -8.43 -21.38
N GLY A 89 2.86 -7.33 -21.71
CA GLY A 89 2.39 -6.35 -22.71
C GLY A 89 1.62 -5.17 -22.15
N GLU A 90 1.29 -5.19 -20.85
CA GLU A 90 0.66 -4.05 -20.17
C GLU A 90 1.69 -3.06 -19.63
N GLN A 91 1.28 -1.82 -19.45
CA GLN A 91 2.10 -0.81 -18.80
C GLN A 91 2.06 -1.00 -17.29
N ILE A 92 3.16 -1.45 -16.70
CA ILE A 92 3.31 -1.65 -15.26
C ILE A 92 4.24 -0.59 -14.72
N GLU A 93 3.75 0.22 -13.79
CA GLU A 93 4.56 1.26 -13.14
C GLU A 93 5.57 0.67 -12.16
N GLN A 94 6.60 1.46 -11.85
CA GLN A 94 7.52 1.10 -10.77
C GLN A 94 6.78 1.10 -9.42
N PRO A 95 7.17 0.21 -8.50
CA PRO A 95 6.57 0.17 -7.17
C PRO A 95 6.72 1.51 -6.42
N ASP A 96 5.60 2.04 -5.92
CA ASP A 96 5.58 3.10 -4.92
C ASP A 96 5.75 2.45 -3.56
N ILE A 97 6.81 2.80 -2.82
CA ILE A 97 7.22 2.08 -1.61
C ILE A 97 7.17 3.01 -0.40
N ARG A 98 6.55 2.53 0.66
CA ARG A 98 6.49 3.24 1.94
C ARG A 98 6.89 2.32 3.08
N CYS A 99 7.79 2.82 3.93
CA CYS A 99 8.33 2.10 5.07
C CYS A 99 8.15 2.86 6.38
N SER A 100 8.16 2.13 7.49
CA SER A 100 8.07 2.72 8.83
C SER A 100 8.79 1.89 9.87
N HIS A 101 9.05 2.52 11.03
CA HIS A 101 9.71 1.91 12.18
C HIS A 101 11.13 1.45 11.83
N VAL A 102 12.01 2.43 11.66
CA VAL A 102 13.45 2.19 11.46
C VAL A 102 14.04 1.58 12.72
N VAL A 103 14.68 0.43 12.58
CA VAL A 103 15.37 -0.30 13.65
C VAL A 103 16.85 -0.43 13.30
N LYS A 104 17.72 -0.20 14.29
CA LYS A 104 19.16 -0.47 14.14
C LYS A 104 19.46 -1.92 14.53
N GLY A 105 20.28 -2.59 13.71
CA GLY A 105 20.68 -3.96 13.92
C GLY A 105 22.15 -4.17 13.59
N ARG A 106 22.63 -5.39 13.78
CA ARG A 106 23.96 -5.80 13.32
C ARG A 106 23.89 -6.29 11.89
N ARG A 107 24.93 -5.99 11.12
CA ARG A 107 25.11 -6.65 9.82
C ARG A 107 25.35 -8.15 10.02
N PRO A 108 24.95 -9.01 9.08
CA PRO A 108 25.16 -10.45 9.18
C PRO A 108 26.62 -10.85 9.41
N GLU A 109 27.54 -10.13 8.76
CA GLU A 109 28.99 -10.39 8.85
C GLU A 109 29.55 -10.11 10.26
N SER A 110 28.86 -9.26 11.03
CA SER A 110 29.30 -8.80 12.35
C SER A 110 28.57 -9.50 13.50
N ILE A 111 27.79 -10.56 13.22
CA ILE A 111 26.96 -11.22 14.25
C ILE A 111 27.78 -11.78 15.39
N ASN A 112 28.96 -12.32 15.13
CA ASN A 112 29.85 -12.94 16.11
C ASN A 112 30.83 -11.94 16.75
N LYS A 113 30.83 -10.66 16.37
CA LYS A 113 31.74 -9.65 16.85
C LYS A 113 31.34 -9.22 18.27
N PRO A 114 32.26 -9.19 19.23
CA PRO A 114 31.98 -8.71 20.58
C PRO A 114 31.42 -7.28 20.58
N LYS A 115 30.49 -6.98 21.48
CA LYS A 115 29.80 -5.69 21.55
C LYS A 115 30.73 -4.49 21.66
N ASN A 116 31.83 -4.65 22.41
CA ASN A 116 32.86 -3.61 22.65
C ASN A 116 33.76 -3.34 21.40
N LEU A 117 33.71 -4.22 20.41
CA LEU A 117 34.48 -4.07 19.16
C LEU A 117 33.60 -3.68 17.96
N LEU A 118 32.32 -3.43 18.18
CA LEU A 118 31.40 -2.98 17.12
C LEU A 118 31.72 -1.55 16.72
N THR A 119 31.82 -1.33 15.42
CA THR A 119 31.94 -0.02 14.77
C THR A 119 30.65 0.35 14.06
N GLU A 120 30.54 1.57 13.54
CA GLU A 120 29.40 1.98 12.71
C GLU A 120 29.25 1.12 11.45
N ALA A 121 30.37 0.65 10.88
CA ALA A 121 30.36 -0.25 9.72
C ALA A 121 29.74 -1.62 10.02
N ASP A 122 29.68 -2.04 11.28
CA ASP A 122 29.09 -3.30 11.72
C ASP A 122 27.59 -3.20 11.98
N THR A 123 27.05 -1.99 11.91
CA THR A 123 25.64 -1.71 12.12
C THR A 123 24.93 -1.48 10.81
N THR A 124 23.65 -1.78 10.78
CA THR A 124 22.74 -1.46 9.70
C THR A 124 21.42 -0.96 10.28
N GLN A 125 20.66 -0.29 9.46
CA GLN A 125 19.26 0.00 9.77
C GLN A 125 18.38 -0.84 8.86
N TYR A 126 17.19 -1.17 9.34
CA TYR A 126 16.16 -1.81 8.54
C TYR A 126 14.79 -1.27 8.94
N TYR A 127 13.84 -1.41 8.07
CA TYR A 127 12.46 -1.04 8.35
C TYR A 127 11.69 -2.27 8.85
N GLU A 128 10.99 -2.10 9.98
CA GLU A 128 10.15 -3.17 10.53
C GLU A 128 8.92 -3.43 9.66
N ARG A 129 8.41 -2.38 9.01
CA ARG A 129 7.22 -2.47 8.16
C ARG A 129 7.49 -1.86 6.82
N CYS A 130 7.06 -2.57 5.80
CA CYS A 130 7.13 -2.15 4.41
C CYS A 130 5.79 -2.41 3.74
N ALA A 131 5.33 -1.42 2.96
CA ALA A 131 4.19 -1.55 2.07
C ALA A 131 4.59 -0.97 0.71
N PHE A 132 4.04 -1.54 -0.37
CA PHE A 132 4.24 -1.01 -1.71
C PHE A 132 2.98 -1.19 -2.56
N ALA A 133 2.84 -0.34 -3.57
CA ALA A 133 1.79 -0.42 -4.57
C ALA A 133 2.42 -0.43 -5.97
N ILE A 134 1.94 -1.32 -6.83
CA ILE A 134 2.30 -1.42 -8.24
C ILE A 134 1.03 -1.11 -9.03
N ASP A 135 1.02 0.02 -9.72
CA ASP A 135 -0.12 0.42 -10.55
C ASP A 135 0.06 -0.08 -11.99
N ILE A 136 -1.05 -0.52 -12.59
CA ILE A 136 -1.13 -0.99 -13.98
C ILE A 136 -2.14 -0.10 -14.71
N PRO A 137 -1.74 1.12 -15.10
CA PRO A 137 -2.66 2.13 -15.63
C PRO A 137 -3.26 1.79 -17.00
N SER A 138 -2.67 0.84 -17.73
CA SER A 138 -3.23 0.33 -18.97
C SER A 138 -4.47 -0.54 -18.76
N ILE A 139 -4.62 -1.13 -17.57
CA ILE A 139 -5.83 -1.87 -17.16
C ILE A 139 -6.65 -0.97 -16.25
N TYR A 140 -7.71 -0.40 -16.78
CA TYR A 140 -8.56 0.52 -16.04
C TYR A 140 -10.03 0.39 -16.42
N GLU A 141 -10.88 0.86 -15.52
CA GLU A 141 -12.32 1.00 -15.75
C GLU A 141 -12.82 2.35 -15.23
N ASN A 142 -13.89 2.83 -15.87
CA ASN A 142 -14.56 4.04 -15.43
C ASN A 142 -15.87 3.65 -14.71
N VAL A 143 -15.88 3.91 -13.40
CA VAL A 143 -17.04 3.61 -12.56
C VAL A 143 -17.54 4.90 -11.92
N SER A 144 -18.79 5.25 -12.17
CA SER A 144 -19.44 6.46 -11.63
C SER A 144 -18.63 7.75 -11.87
N GLY A 145 -18.03 7.88 -13.06
CA GLY A 145 -17.21 9.05 -13.44
C GLY A 145 -15.78 9.05 -12.88
N ASN A 146 -15.37 8.04 -12.13
CA ASN A 146 -14.03 7.88 -11.62
C ASN A 146 -13.26 6.83 -12.42
N ARG A 147 -12.03 7.16 -12.80
CA ARG A 147 -11.09 6.20 -13.37
C ARG A 147 -10.46 5.36 -12.26
N LEU A 148 -10.61 4.06 -12.36
CA LEU A 148 -10.05 3.08 -11.46
C LEU A 148 -8.98 2.27 -12.21
N ASN A 149 -7.74 2.31 -11.74
CA ASN A 149 -6.66 1.52 -12.31
C ASN A 149 -6.48 0.23 -11.52
N LEU A 150 -6.10 -0.85 -12.22
CA LEU A 150 -5.68 -2.07 -11.55
C LEU A 150 -4.40 -1.80 -10.76
N SER A 151 -4.35 -2.28 -9.52
CA SER A 151 -3.20 -2.11 -8.63
C SER A 151 -2.96 -3.38 -7.81
N ILE A 152 -1.69 -3.67 -7.56
CA ILE A 152 -1.24 -4.74 -6.68
C ILE A 152 -0.57 -4.08 -5.47
N VAL A 153 -1.00 -4.43 -4.26
CA VAL A 153 -0.44 -3.91 -3.02
C VAL A 153 0.16 -5.06 -2.22
N GLY A 154 1.41 -4.87 -1.77
CA GLY A 154 2.07 -5.78 -0.86
C GLY A 154 2.34 -5.13 0.49
N VAL A 155 2.19 -5.90 1.56
CA VAL A 155 2.48 -5.46 2.93
C VAL A 155 3.25 -6.52 3.67
N ARG A 156 4.28 -6.11 4.38
CA ARG A 156 5.05 -6.94 5.28
C ARG A 156 5.31 -6.24 6.62
N ALA A 157 5.23 -7.00 7.71
CA ALA A 157 5.52 -6.50 9.04
C ALA A 157 6.34 -7.55 9.80
N LEU A 158 7.65 -7.31 9.93
CA LEU A 158 8.60 -8.25 10.54
C LEU A 158 8.26 -8.56 12.00
N ASN A 159 7.64 -7.63 12.73
CA ASN A 159 7.21 -7.84 14.10
C ASN A 159 6.06 -8.85 14.27
N ARG A 160 5.45 -9.29 13.17
CA ARG A 160 4.42 -10.33 13.16
C ARG A 160 4.96 -11.71 12.80
N GLU A 161 6.24 -11.79 12.49
CA GLU A 161 6.91 -13.02 12.08
C GLU A 161 7.68 -13.62 13.25
N ASN A 162 7.77 -14.94 13.30
CA ASN A 162 8.62 -15.62 14.28
C ASN A 162 10.04 -15.75 13.70
N LEU A 163 10.76 -14.63 13.68
CA LEU A 163 12.11 -14.54 13.14
C LEU A 163 13.19 -15.23 14.00
N ALA A 164 12.81 -15.70 15.20
CA ALA A 164 13.74 -16.34 16.14
C ALA A 164 13.78 -17.87 16.01
N THR A 165 12.85 -18.47 15.26
CA THR A 165 12.72 -19.92 15.14
C THR A 165 13.20 -20.39 13.77
N LYS A 166 14.09 -21.43 13.76
CA LYS A 166 14.51 -22.13 12.54
C LYS A 166 13.32 -22.55 11.68
N LYS A 167 13.44 -22.39 10.36
CA LYS A 167 12.45 -22.90 9.40
C LYS A 167 11.02 -22.39 9.63
N SER A 168 10.88 -21.23 10.27
CA SER A 168 9.58 -20.57 10.35
C SER A 168 9.28 -19.94 9.00
N PRO A 169 8.09 -20.20 8.40
CA PRO A 169 7.72 -19.54 7.17
C PRO A 169 7.56 -18.03 7.41
N GLU A 170 7.98 -17.25 6.45
CA GLU A 170 7.83 -15.81 6.44
C GLU A 170 6.41 -15.41 5.99
N LEU A 171 5.90 -14.31 6.54
CA LEU A 171 4.52 -13.88 6.35
C LEU A 171 4.44 -12.66 5.44
N PHE A 172 3.71 -12.81 4.34
CA PHE A 172 3.45 -11.73 3.40
C PHE A 172 1.94 -11.55 3.20
N ARG A 173 1.55 -10.34 2.83
CA ARG A 173 0.17 -10.01 2.45
C ARG A 173 0.16 -9.37 1.09
N LEU A 174 -0.74 -9.83 0.24
CA LEU A 174 -0.94 -9.27 -1.08
C LEU A 174 -2.43 -8.97 -1.29
N ALA A 175 -2.68 -7.88 -2.00
CA ALA A 175 -4.00 -7.53 -2.49
C ALA A 175 -3.89 -7.08 -3.95
N VAL A 176 -4.84 -7.51 -4.77
CA VAL A 176 -5.03 -7.04 -6.13
C VAL A 176 -6.44 -6.53 -6.28
N SER A 177 -6.62 -5.32 -6.78
CA SER A 177 -7.93 -4.72 -7.01
C SER A 177 -7.82 -3.43 -7.79
N PHE A 178 -8.97 -2.82 -8.06
CA PHE A 178 -9.03 -1.50 -8.65
C PHE A 178 -8.88 -0.42 -7.59
N LYS A 179 -8.01 0.55 -7.89
CA LYS A 179 -7.72 1.72 -7.06
C LYS A 179 -8.22 2.98 -7.75
N ASN A 180 -8.94 3.82 -7.01
CA ASN A 180 -9.29 5.14 -7.50
C ASN A 180 -8.02 6.01 -7.62
N THR A 181 -7.82 6.66 -8.77
CA THR A 181 -6.67 7.54 -9.00
C THR A 181 -6.71 8.83 -8.18
N VAL A 182 -7.89 9.20 -7.68
CA VAL A 182 -8.11 10.44 -6.90
C VAL A 182 -7.94 10.21 -5.40
N CYS A 183 -8.13 8.98 -4.93
CA CYS A 183 -7.95 8.63 -3.51
C CYS A 183 -7.09 7.37 -3.36
N CYS A 184 -6.55 7.16 -2.18
CA CYS A 184 -5.72 5.99 -1.87
C CYS A 184 -6.53 4.71 -1.57
N ASN A 185 -7.86 4.78 -1.57
CA ASN A 185 -8.70 3.63 -1.26
C ASN A 185 -8.68 2.61 -2.40
N MET A 186 -8.44 1.37 -2.01
CA MET A 186 -8.45 0.21 -2.89
C MET A 186 -9.68 -0.64 -2.60
N CYS A 187 -10.44 -0.97 -3.65
CA CYS A 187 -11.66 -1.77 -3.54
C CYS A 187 -11.32 -3.27 -3.64
N VAL A 188 -10.94 -3.88 -2.52
CA VAL A 188 -10.50 -5.26 -2.46
C VAL A 188 -11.65 -6.19 -2.08
N PHE A 189 -11.82 -7.27 -2.86
CA PHE A 189 -12.71 -8.39 -2.54
C PHE A 189 -11.90 -9.62 -2.14
N THR A 190 -12.57 -10.64 -1.61
CA THR A 190 -11.91 -11.84 -1.07
C THR A 190 -11.05 -12.60 -2.08
N ASP A 191 -11.42 -12.58 -3.35
CA ASP A 191 -10.66 -13.17 -4.45
C ASP A 191 -9.42 -12.33 -4.85
N GLY A 192 -9.41 -11.05 -4.52
CA GLY A 192 -8.27 -10.14 -4.72
C GLY A 192 -7.40 -9.93 -3.48
N TYR A 193 -7.63 -10.68 -2.40
CA TYR A 193 -6.87 -10.52 -1.16
C TYR A 193 -6.38 -11.85 -0.62
N LYS A 194 -5.09 -11.93 -0.34
CA LYS A 194 -4.46 -13.07 0.31
C LYS A 194 -3.66 -12.59 1.53
N ASP A 195 -4.18 -12.91 2.70
CA ASP A 195 -3.50 -12.69 3.99
C ASP A 195 -2.66 -13.91 4.34
N ASP A 196 -1.62 -13.70 5.12
CA ASP A 196 -0.77 -14.77 5.66
C ASP A 196 -0.22 -15.73 4.59
N ILE A 197 0.29 -15.18 3.48
CA ILE A 197 1.10 -15.96 2.53
C ILE A 197 2.35 -16.43 3.27
N LYS A 198 2.39 -17.74 3.57
CA LYS A 198 3.49 -18.38 4.31
C LYS A 198 4.42 -19.07 3.33
N VAL A 199 5.62 -18.56 3.19
CA VAL A 199 6.61 -19.07 2.24
C VAL A 199 8.01 -19.14 2.86
N MET A 200 8.83 -20.01 2.29
CA MET A 200 10.21 -20.22 2.70
C MET A 200 11.22 -19.68 1.66
N SER A 201 10.74 -19.24 0.50
CA SER A 201 11.58 -18.77 -0.59
C SER A 201 10.88 -17.78 -1.50
N THR A 202 11.67 -16.95 -2.21
CA THR A 202 11.16 -16.06 -3.26
C THR A 202 10.45 -16.81 -4.38
N LYS A 203 10.87 -18.03 -4.69
CA LYS A 203 10.22 -18.88 -5.70
C LYS A 203 8.80 -19.28 -5.29
N GLU A 204 8.59 -19.61 -4.03
CA GLU A 204 7.25 -19.90 -3.49
C GLU A 204 6.39 -18.64 -3.47
N LEU A 205 7.00 -17.50 -3.09
CA LEU A 205 6.32 -16.19 -3.11
C LEU A 205 5.86 -15.82 -4.52
N PHE A 206 6.73 -16.01 -5.54
CA PHE A 206 6.40 -15.77 -6.94
C PHE A 206 5.19 -16.61 -7.38
N ARG A 207 5.20 -17.92 -7.06
CA ARG A 207 4.08 -18.80 -7.37
C ARG A 207 2.78 -18.40 -6.68
N ALA A 208 2.86 -18.06 -5.39
CA ALA A 208 1.69 -17.60 -4.62
C ALA A 208 1.12 -16.28 -5.18
N THR A 209 2.00 -15.40 -5.69
CA THR A 209 1.58 -14.17 -6.37
C THR A 209 0.86 -14.49 -7.68
N LEU A 210 1.42 -15.35 -8.54
CA LEU A 210 0.76 -15.75 -9.78
C LEU A 210 -0.59 -16.44 -9.53
N GLU A 211 -0.68 -17.28 -8.49
CA GLU A 211 -1.94 -17.89 -8.09
C GLU A 211 -3.00 -16.85 -7.69
N LEU A 212 -2.61 -15.83 -6.92
CA LEU A 212 -3.49 -14.74 -6.55
C LEU A 212 -4.01 -13.98 -7.78
N LEU A 213 -3.10 -13.61 -8.70
CA LEU A 213 -3.44 -12.88 -9.91
C LEU A 213 -4.36 -13.71 -10.83
N ASN A 214 -4.08 -15.01 -10.97
CA ASN A 214 -4.89 -15.92 -11.79
C ASN A 214 -6.31 -16.14 -11.21
N ASN A 215 -6.45 -16.12 -9.89
CA ASN A 215 -7.73 -16.30 -9.22
C ASN A 215 -8.55 -15.02 -9.15
N PHE A 216 -7.94 -13.86 -9.39
CA PHE A 216 -8.64 -12.58 -9.36
C PHE A 216 -9.57 -12.40 -10.56
N ASN A 217 -10.85 -12.29 -10.29
CA ASN A 217 -11.87 -12.11 -11.33
C ASN A 217 -12.16 -10.62 -11.56
N THR A 218 -11.48 -10.04 -12.53
CA THR A 218 -11.60 -8.62 -12.91
C THR A 218 -13.04 -8.25 -13.25
N ALA A 219 -13.74 -9.03 -14.07
CA ALA A 219 -15.11 -8.74 -14.49
C ALA A 219 -16.09 -8.73 -13.30
N LYS A 220 -15.96 -9.69 -12.39
CA LYS A 220 -16.76 -9.74 -11.15
C LYS A 220 -16.49 -8.54 -10.25
N ASN A 221 -15.22 -8.16 -10.10
CA ASN A 221 -14.82 -7.02 -9.29
C ASN A 221 -15.43 -5.72 -9.84
N ILE A 222 -15.32 -5.47 -11.15
CA ILE A 222 -15.89 -4.30 -11.82
C ILE A 222 -17.40 -4.29 -11.69
N HIS A 223 -18.08 -5.42 -11.94
CA HIS A 223 -19.52 -5.50 -11.78
C HIS A 223 -19.98 -5.13 -10.38
N LEU A 224 -19.28 -5.62 -9.35
CA LEU A 224 -19.56 -5.26 -7.96
C LEU A 224 -19.36 -3.75 -7.72
N LEU A 225 -18.28 -3.16 -8.23
CA LEU A 225 -18.02 -1.72 -8.11
C LEU A 225 -19.12 -0.88 -8.78
N GLN A 226 -19.59 -1.29 -9.96
CA GLN A 226 -20.70 -0.63 -10.67
C GLN A 226 -22.01 -0.71 -9.88
N THR A 227 -22.27 -1.82 -9.20
CA THR A 227 -23.49 -2.00 -8.39
C THR A 227 -23.46 -1.20 -7.08
N LEU A 228 -22.27 -0.87 -6.55
CA LEU A 228 -22.14 -0.07 -5.32
C LEU A 228 -22.78 1.33 -5.49
N GLY A 229 -22.70 1.92 -6.68
CA GLY A 229 -23.33 3.22 -6.96
C GLY A 229 -24.87 3.23 -6.83
N ASN A 230 -25.49 2.05 -6.84
CA ASN A 230 -26.94 1.89 -6.64
C ASN A 230 -27.33 1.69 -5.18
N SER A 231 -26.34 1.58 -4.29
CA SER A 231 -26.54 1.34 -2.86
C SER A 231 -26.17 2.59 -2.07
N TYR A 232 -27.07 3.03 -1.21
CA TYR A 232 -26.82 4.18 -0.33
C TYR A 232 -27.36 3.89 1.07
N LEU A 233 -26.77 4.53 2.04
CA LEU A 233 -27.27 4.59 3.39
C LEU A 233 -27.86 5.97 3.65
N THR A 234 -29.00 6.03 4.30
CA THR A 234 -29.48 7.28 4.88
C THR A 234 -28.59 7.68 6.04
N GLU A 235 -28.55 8.98 6.39
CA GLU A 235 -27.79 9.47 7.55
C GLU A 235 -28.14 8.67 8.81
N HIS A 236 -29.41 8.41 9.04
CA HIS A 236 -29.86 7.59 10.18
C HIS A 236 -29.28 6.17 10.17
N GLN A 237 -29.29 5.50 9.03
CA GLN A 237 -28.71 4.14 8.89
C GLN A 237 -27.19 4.16 9.09
N PHE A 238 -26.51 5.20 8.61
CA PHE A 238 -25.08 5.37 8.81
C PHE A 238 -24.74 5.59 10.29
N CYS A 239 -25.49 6.46 10.98
CA CYS A 239 -25.33 6.66 12.44
C CYS A 239 -25.57 5.37 13.23
N GLN A 240 -26.60 4.58 12.86
CA GLN A 240 -26.85 3.28 13.48
C GLN A 240 -25.70 2.30 13.24
N LEU A 241 -25.13 2.26 12.04
CA LEU A 241 -23.99 1.40 11.71
C LEU A 241 -22.78 1.78 12.59
N LEU A 242 -22.41 3.04 12.66
CA LEU A 242 -21.33 3.53 13.51
C LEU A 242 -21.55 3.20 14.99
N GLY A 243 -22.77 3.40 15.47
CA GLY A 243 -23.13 3.06 16.85
C GLY A 243 -22.97 1.58 17.15
N ARG A 244 -23.39 0.70 16.25
CA ARG A 244 -23.21 -0.76 16.38
C ARG A 244 -21.76 -1.16 16.37
N MET A 245 -20.93 -0.56 15.48
CA MET A 245 -19.49 -0.82 15.42
C MET A 245 -18.81 -0.46 16.74
N ARG A 246 -19.05 0.73 17.27
CA ARG A 246 -18.50 1.18 18.55
C ARG A 246 -18.95 0.30 19.72
N PHE A 247 -20.23 -0.04 19.76
CA PHE A 247 -20.76 -0.94 20.76
C PHE A 247 -20.07 -2.31 20.72
N TYR A 248 -19.95 -2.91 19.53
CA TYR A 248 -19.26 -4.19 19.33
C TYR A 248 -17.81 -4.15 19.82
N GLN A 249 -17.08 -3.08 19.49
CA GLN A 249 -15.69 -2.90 19.91
C GLN A 249 -15.52 -2.71 21.42
N SER A 250 -16.51 -2.10 22.08
CA SER A 250 -16.49 -1.88 23.52
C SER A 250 -16.80 -3.13 24.33
N LEU A 251 -17.37 -4.16 23.72
CA LEU A 251 -17.74 -5.39 24.42
C LEU A 251 -16.53 -6.28 24.71
N PRO A 252 -16.46 -6.89 25.90
CA PRO A 252 -15.49 -7.95 26.17
C PRO A 252 -15.64 -9.10 25.15
N GLN A 253 -14.53 -9.75 24.78
CA GLN A 253 -14.50 -10.81 23.76
C GLN A 253 -15.52 -11.94 23.98
N GLY A 254 -15.83 -12.26 25.24
CA GLY A 254 -16.84 -13.26 25.58
C GLY A 254 -18.24 -12.92 25.07
N TYR A 255 -18.63 -11.66 25.15
CA TYR A 255 -19.95 -11.17 24.73
C TYR A 255 -20.03 -10.87 23.23
N GLN A 256 -18.89 -10.65 22.56
CA GLN A 256 -18.85 -10.42 21.11
C GLN A 256 -19.33 -11.64 20.31
N LYS A 257 -19.28 -12.84 20.91
CA LYS A 257 -19.72 -14.10 20.27
C LYS A 257 -21.22 -14.19 20.07
N ASP A 258 -21.98 -13.48 20.90
CA ASP A 258 -23.46 -13.54 20.92
C ASP A 258 -24.09 -12.48 19.99
N ILE A 259 -23.27 -11.67 19.35
CA ILE A 259 -23.70 -10.57 18.47
C ILE A 259 -23.14 -10.79 17.07
N PRO A 260 -23.88 -10.43 16.00
CA PRO A 260 -23.37 -10.51 14.63
C PRO A 260 -22.03 -9.79 14.50
N ARG A 261 -21.03 -10.50 13.96
CA ARG A 261 -19.67 -9.98 13.81
C ARG A 261 -19.66 -8.72 12.96
N MET A 262 -19.08 -7.65 13.49
CA MET A 262 -18.75 -6.46 12.71
C MET A 262 -17.43 -6.67 11.98
N LEU A 263 -17.45 -6.51 10.66
CA LEU A 263 -16.27 -6.72 9.80
C LEU A 263 -15.33 -5.51 9.80
N PHE A 264 -15.86 -4.32 10.13
CA PHE A 264 -15.12 -3.07 10.11
C PHE A 264 -15.14 -2.43 11.49
N THR A 265 -14.12 -1.62 11.76
CA THR A 265 -14.08 -0.72 12.91
C THR A 265 -14.68 0.64 12.51
N ASP A 266 -15.10 1.44 13.50
CA ASP A 266 -15.59 2.80 13.27
C ASP A 266 -14.54 3.74 12.66
N THR A 267 -13.25 3.40 12.81
CA THR A 267 -12.13 4.13 12.21
C THR A 267 -11.83 3.72 10.77
N GLN A 268 -12.46 2.66 10.26
CA GLN A 268 -12.32 2.18 8.88
C GLN A 268 -13.45 2.67 7.97
N VAL A 269 -14.45 3.31 8.51
CA VAL A 269 -15.62 3.88 7.83
C VAL A 269 -15.57 5.39 7.86
#